data_a291369aa50ff42ebf983d5ff13d8fe4
#
_entry.id   a291369aa50ff42ebf983d5ff13d8fe4
#
_cell.length_a   1.000
_cell.length_b   1.000
_cell.length_c   1.000
_cell.angle_alpha   90.00
_cell.angle_beta   90.00
_cell.angle_gamma   90.00
#
_symmetry.space_group_name_H-M   'P 1'
#
loop_
_entity.id
_entity.type
_entity.pdbx_description
1 polymer ?
#
loop_
_entity_poly.entity_id
_entity_poly.type
_entity_poly.pdbx_seq_one_letter_code
_entity_poly.pdbx_strand_id
1 'polypeptide(L)'
;LAVQPVHSQQPVDGQQEFRSRCGAGIHTGERSGFVPLPQGSLFCPLVADPKSPHSFLSYLDGDFATIANPLSDRNTRLASIGLGDHFGLFRIAGKTPGNGVQLDLTGAIFSQFNLDEPSFDLINADYLVGLPVTFRVRGFSGRLQLYHQSSHLGDEFLLARQPERENF
;
A
#
# COMPACT_ATOMS: atom_id res chain seq x y z
N LEU A 1 35.71 -31.12 -23.83
CA LEU A 1 34.57 -30.67 -23.02
C LEU A 1 34.97 -29.35 -22.33
N ALA A 2 34.54 -28.22 -22.92
CA ALA A 2 34.77 -26.89 -22.36
C ALA A 2 33.58 -26.59 -21.41
N VAL A 3 33.86 -26.46 -20.13
CA VAL A 3 32.90 -26.00 -19.12
C VAL A 3 32.82 -24.47 -19.25
N GLN A 4 31.67 -23.96 -19.65
CA GLN A 4 31.42 -22.53 -19.63
C GLN A 4 31.23 -22.07 -18.20
N PRO A 5 31.78 -20.91 -17.79
CA PRO A 5 31.55 -20.37 -16.47
C PRO A 5 30.07 -19.94 -16.33
N VAL A 6 29.45 -20.42 -15.28
CA VAL A 6 28.13 -19.96 -14.84
C VAL A 6 28.24 -18.45 -14.54
N HIS A 7 27.55 -17.63 -15.31
CA HIS A 7 27.38 -16.21 -14.99
C HIS A 7 26.70 -16.13 -13.62
N SER A 8 27.45 -15.73 -12.63
CA SER A 8 26.92 -15.33 -11.34
C SER A 8 25.97 -14.17 -11.58
N GLN A 9 24.67 -14.41 -11.48
CA GLN A 9 23.68 -13.32 -11.36
C GLN A 9 24.07 -12.57 -10.10
N GLN A 10 24.54 -11.34 -10.27
CA GLN A 10 24.72 -10.43 -9.13
C GLN A 10 23.37 -10.30 -8.44
N PRO A 11 23.31 -10.44 -7.12
CA PRO A 11 22.09 -10.18 -6.39
C PRO A 11 21.66 -8.76 -6.74
N VAL A 12 20.47 -8.62 -7.30
CA VAL A 12 19.85 -7.30 -7.52
C VAL A 12 19.76 -6.68 -6.14
N ASP A 13 20.60 -5.69 -5.89
CA ASP A 13 20.67 -5.04 -4.61
C ASP A 13 19.30 -4.36 -4.37
N GLY A 14 18.51 -4.91 -3.46
CA GLY A 14 17.21 -4.36 -3.09
C GLY A 14 17.30 -2.89 -2.65
N GLN A 15 18.50 -2.43 -2.23
CA GLN A 15 18.78 -1.02 -1.99
C GLN A 15 18.84 -0.20 -3.29
N GLN A 16 19.27 -0.78 -4.39
CA GLN A 16 19.30 -0.10 -5.69
C GLN A 16 17.90 0.02 -6.27
N GLU A 17 17.08 -1.01 -6.13
CA GLU A 17 15.67 -0.97 -6.52
C GLU A 17 14.86 -0.01 -5.64
N PHE A 18 15.12 0.03 -4.35
CA PHE A 18 14.53 0.99 -3.43
C PHE A 18 14.93 2.43 -3.76
N ARG A 19 16.21 2.68 -4.05
CA ARG A 19 16.71 4.00 -4.49
C ARG A 19 16.16 4.39 -5.85
N SER A 20 15.88 3.45 -6.74
CA SER A 20 15.29 3.73 -8.04
C SER A 20 13.81 4.15 -7.92
N ARG A 21 13.07 3.61 -6.97
CA ARG A 21 11.70 4.03 -6.67
C ARG A 21 11.62 5.35 -5.91
N CYS A 22 12.61 5.62 -5.06
CA CYS A 22 12.72 6.82 -4.26
C CYS A 22 13.64 7.84 -4.92
N GLY A 23 13.09 8.69 -5.75
CA GLY A 23 13.84 9.79 -6.35
C GLY A 23 14.32 9.55 -7.79
N ALA A 24 14.19 8.34 -8.34
CA ALA A 24 14.56 8.11 -9.74
C ALA A 24 13.52 8.61 -10.76
N GLY A 25 12.29 8.82 -10.32
CA GLY A 25 11.30 9.56 -11.13
C GLY A 25 11.54 11.06 -11.13
N ILE A 26 12.52 11.53 -10.35
CA ILE A 26 12.96 12.92 -10.40
C ILE A 26 14.02 12.98 -11.49
N HIS A 27 13.56 13.17 -12.73
CA HIS A 27 14.46 13.30 -13.87
C HIS A 27 15.47 14.40 -13.58
N THR A 28 16.75 14.08 -13.72
CA THR A 28 17.86 15.02 -13.61
C THR A 28 17.77 16.16 -14.62
N GLY A 29 16.79 16.13 -15.52
CA GLY A 29 16.46 17.15 -16.52
C GLY A 29 15.20 17.98 -16.21
N GLU A 30 14.52 17.77 -15.09
CA GLU A 30 13.38 18.61 -14.71
C GLU A 30 13.85 20.05 -14.51
N ARG A 31 13.26 20.97 -15.28
CA ARG A 31 13.49 22.42 -15.09
C ARG A 31 12.84 22.84 -13.77
N SER A 32 13.49 23.78 -13.07
CA SER A 32 12.86 24.41 -11.92
C SER A 32 11.55 25.09 -12.31
N GLY A 33 10.52 24.96 -11.47
CA GLY A 33 9.23 25.57 -11.70
C GLY A 33 8.07 24.60 -11.54
N PHE A 34 6.95 24.92 -12.16
CA PHE A 34 5.72 24.12 -12.09
C PHE A 34 5.77 22.93 -13.04
N VAL A 35 5.51 21.75 -12.51
CA VAL A 35 5.47 20.47 -13.24
C VAL A 35 4.12 19.83 -13.02
N PRO A 36 3.26 19.74 -14.05
CA PRO A 36 1.99 19.01 -13.94
C PRO A 36 2.23 17.50 -14.03
N LEU A 37 1.43 16.72 -13.34
CA LEU A 37 1.44 15.25 -13.35
C LEU A 37 2.86 14.66 -13.23
N PRO A 38 3.62 15.04 -12.18
CA PRO A 38 4.99 14.60 -12.03
C PRO A 38 5.07 13.09 -11.83
N GLN A 39 6.11 12.48 -12.39
CA GLN A 39 6.43 11.09 -12.13
C GLN A 39 7.23 10.95 -10.83
N GLY A 40 6.97 9.87 -10.08
CA GLY A 40 7.64 9.58 -8.82
C GLY A 40 7.26 10.51 -7.67
N SER A 41 7.83 10.28 -6.50
CA SER A 41 7.54 11.01 -5.27
C SER A 41 8.79 11.65 -4.68
N LEU A 42 8.63 12.83 -4.07
CA LEU A 42 9.70 13.50 -3.33
C LEU A 42 9.98 12.84 -1.96
N PHE A 43 9.03 12.07 -1.45
CA PHE A 43 9.14 11.36 -0.19
C PHE A 43 9.11 9.85 -0.44
N CYS A 44 10.08 9.13 0.12
CA CYS A 44 10.13 7.69 0.00
C CYS A 44 9.07 7.02 0.87
N PRO A 45 8.33 6.02 0.35
CA PRO A 45 7.43 5.23 1.18
C PRO A 45 8.15 4.63 2.37
N LEU A 46 7.54 4.66 3.53
CA LEU A 46 8.08 4.00 4.71
C LEU A 46 7.90 2.49 4.58
N VAL A 47 8.95 1.72 4.85
CA VAL A 47 8.94 0.25 4.74
C VAL A 47 7.90 -0.38 5.68
N ALA A 48 7.67 0.25 6.82
CA ALA A 48 6.77 -0.23 7.85
C ALA A 48 5.45 0.58 7.93
N ASP A 49 4.98 1.15 6.83
CA ASP A 49 3.67 1.81 6.77
C ASP A 49 2.61 0.82 6.27
N PRO A 50 1.84 0.18 7.17
CA PRO A 50 0.85 -0.83 6.80
C PRO A 50 -0.34 -0.25 6.02
N LYS A 51 -0.50 1.07 6.03
CA LYS A 51 -1.55 1.80 5.31
C LYS A 51 -1.04 2.50 4.07
N SER A 52 0.21 2.27 3.69
CA SER A 52 0.72 2.78 2.42
C SER A 52 -0.05 2.14 1.27
N PRO A 53 -0.64 2.93 0.37
CA PRO A 53 -1.31 2.40 -0.81
C PRO A 53 -0.35 1.53 -1.62
N HIS A 54 -0.70 0.28 -1.78
CA HIS A 54 0.03 -0.71 -2.58
C HIS A 54 -0.90 -1.82 -3.02
N SER A 55 -0.52 -2.53 -4.06
CA SER A 55 -1.30 -3.65 -4.58
C SER A 55 -0.65 -4.96 -4.16
N PHE A 56 -1.44 -5.84 -3.57
CA PHE A 56 -1.01 -7.17 -3.14
C PHE A 56 -2.15 -8.17 -3.14
N LEU A 57 -1.80 -9.44 -3.16
CA LEU A 57 -2.67 -10.57 -2.87
C LEU A 57 -1.94 -11.46 -1.87
N SER A 58 -2.59 -11.80 -0.77
CA SER A 58 -2.06 -12.75 0.21
C SER A 58 -3.07 -13.83 0.54
N TYR A 59 -2.55 -15.02 0.80
CA TYR A 59 -3.29 -16.18 1.29
C TYR A 59 -2.70 -16.57 2.64
N LEU A 60 -3.56 -16.82 3.60
CA LEU A 60 -3.21 -17.20 4.96
C LEU A 60 -4.01 -18.46 5.32
N ASP A 61 -3.31 -19.43 5.88
CA ASP A 61 -3.92 -20.66 6.40
C ASP A 61 -3.38 -20.88 7.82
N GLY A 62 -4.27 -20.93 8.78
CA GLY A 62 -3.87 -21.02 10.17
C GLY A 62 -5.02 -20.92 11.14
N ASP A 63 -4.68 -21.02 12.42
CA ASP A 63 -5.64 -20.84 13.52
C ASP A 63 -5.86 -19.34 13.81
N PHE A 64 -6.87 -18.78 13.16
CA PHE A 64 -7.31 -17.39 13.37
C PHE A 64 -8.61 -17.34 14.20
N ALA A 65 -8.81 -18.28 15.10
CA ALA A 65 -10.05 -18.45 15.89
C ALA A 65 -10.56 -17.15 16.54
N THR A 66 -9.65 -16.26 16.90
CA THR A 66 -9.99 -14.99 17.56
C THR A 66 -10.51 -13.91 16.62
N ILE A 67 -10.20 -13.98 15.32
CA ILE A 67 -10.54 -12.93 14.36
C ILE A 67 -11.76 -13.30 13.51
N ALA A 68 -11.72 -14.46 12.86
CA ALA A 68 -12.74 -14.85 11.92
C ALA A 68 -13.90 -15.65 12.54
N ASN A 69 -13.60 -16.53 13.49
CA ASN A 69 -14.60 -17.32 14.19
C ASN A 69 -14.09 -17.72 15.60
N PRO A 70 -14.43 -16.99 16.65
CA PRO A 70 -13.92 -17.24 18.00
C PRO A 70 -14.41 -18.58 18.61
N LEU A 71 -15.35 -19.27 17.95
CA LEU A 71 -15.92 -20.55 18.42
C LEU A 71 -15.44 -21.76 17.59
N SER A 72 -14.58 -21.55 16.62
CA SER A 72 -14.10 -22.62 15.74
C SER A 72 -12.68 -23.04 16.12
N ASP A 73 -12.53 -24.30 16.49
CA ASP A 73 -11.23 -24.99 16.67
C ASP A 73 -10.58 -25.40 15.32
N ARG A 74 -11.00 -24.79 14.23
CA ARG A 74 -10.53 -25.16 12.88
C ARG A 74 -9.62 -24.09 12.31
N ASN A 75 -8.59 -24.54 11.62
CA ASN A 75 -7.81 -23.67 10.75
C ASN A 75 -8.73 -22.94 9.79
N THR A 76 -8.55 -21.64 9.66
CA THR A 76 -9.31 -20.79 8.76
C THR A 76 -8.43 -20.31 7.63
N ARG A 77 -8.96 -20.36 6.41
CA ARG A 77 -8.30 -19.86 5.21
C ARG A 77 -8.77 -18.46 4.89
N LEU A 78 -7.86 -17.54 4.85
CA LEU A 78 -8.14 -16.13 4.58
C LEU A 78 -7.43 -15.69 3.30
N ALA A 79 -8.10 -14.86 2.50
CA ALA A 79 -7.47 -14.08 1.45
C ALA A 79 -7.51 -12.61 1.82
N SER A 80 -6.41 -11.89 1.57
CA SER A 80 -6.38 -10.44 1.66
C SER A 80 -5.93 -9.84 0.35
N ILE A 81 -6.66 -8.86 -0.13
CA ILE A 81 -6.42 -8.16 -1.40
C ILE A 81 -6.27 -6.69 -1.08
N GLY A 82 -5.18 -6.10 -1.56
CA GLY A 82 -4.97 -4.67 -1.57
C GLY A 82 -4.86 -4.17 -3.00
N LEU A 83 -5.54 -3.07 -3.29
CA LEU A 83 -5.39 -2.31 -4.53
C LEU A 83 -5.21 -0.86 -4.15
N GLY A 84 -4.03 -0.30 -4.40
CA GLY A 84 -3.75 1.08 -4.06
C GLY A 84 -2.58 1.65 -4.83
N ASP A 85 -2.66 2.96 -5.07
CA ASP A 85 -1.62 3.70 -5.76
C ASP A 85 -1.69 5.19 -5.38
N HIS A 86 -0.73 5.95 -5.88
CA HIS A 86 -0.65 7.40 -5.74
C HIS A 86 -0.32 8.05 -7.07
N PHE A 87 -0.90 9.23 -7.29
CA PHE A 87 -0.70 10.03 -8.50
C PHE A 87 -0.22 11.42 -8.14
N GLY A 88 0.89 11.84 -8.72
CA GLY A 88 1.34 13.23 -8.64
C GLY A 88 0.39 14.15 -9.39
N LEU A 89 -0.20 15.12 -8.68
CA LEU A 89 -1.05 16.13 -9.30
C LEU A 89 -0.23 17.29 -9.85
N PHE A 90 0.66 17.83 -9.05
CA PHE A 90 1.63 18.82 -9.47
C PHE A 90 2.83 18.89 -8.52
N ARG A 91 3.94 19.37 -9.05
CA ARG A 91 5.19 19.61 -8.32
C ARG A 91 5.68 21.03 -8.60
N ILE A 92 6.14 21.68 -7.56
CA ILE A 92 6.95 22.89 -7.67
C ILE A 92 8.40 22.45 -7.49
N ALA A 93 9.10 22.25 -8.60
CA ALA A 93 10.49 21.79 -8.62
C ALA A 93 11.44 22.93 -8.24
N GLY A 94 12.35 22.65 -7.31
CA GLY A 94 13.40 23.59 -6.89
C GLY A 94 14.53 23.69 -7.92
N LYS A 95 15.46 24.63 -7.68
CA LYS A 95 16.64 24.80 -8.54
C LYS A 95 17.63 23.63 -8.48
N THR A 96 17.68 22.94 -7.35
CA THR A 96 18.49 21.72 -7.19
C THR A 96 17.64 20.50 -7.57
N PRO A 97 18.11 19.65 -8.47
CA PRO A 97 17.39 18.43 -8.85
C PRO A 97 16.97 17.61 -7.63
N GLY A 98 15.73 17.16 -7.63
CA GLY A 98 15.16 16.40 -6.53
C GLY A 98 14.62 17.20 -5.35
N ASN A 99 14.87 18.52 -5.30
CA ASN A 99 14.24 19.40 -4.32
C ASN A 99 12.90 19.94 -4.83
N GLY A 100 11.96 20.18 -3.93
CA GLY A 100 10.67 20.75 -4.28
C GLY A 100 9.58 20.40 -3.31
N VAL A 101 8.37 20.78 -3.68
CA VAL A 101 7.12 20.42 -2.99
C VAL A 101 6.19 19.80 -4.03
N GLN A 102 5.50 18.73 -3.64
CA GLN A 102 4.59 18.01 -4.52
C GLN A 102 3.28 17.73 -3.81
N LEU A 103 2.18 17.90 -4.50
CA LEU A 103 0.86 17.42 -4.11
C LEU A 103 0.52 16.17 -4.89
N ASP A 104 0.06 15.16 -4.17
CA ASP A 104 -0.37 13.88 -4.74
C ASP A 104 -1.85 13.63 -4.40
N LEU A 105 -2.46 12.75 -5.18
CA LEU A 105 -3.70 12.06 -4.84
C LEU A 105 -3.35 10.61 -4.54
N THR A 106 -3.89 10.07 -3.46
CA THR A 106 -3.70 8.66 -3.10
C THR A 106 -5.04 7.99 -2.88
N GLY A 107 -5.13 6.71 -3.23
CA GLY A 107 -6.30 5.89 -2.98
C GLY A 107 -5.92 4.43 -2.77
N ALA A 108 -6.68 3.74 -1.92
CA ALA A 108 -6.53 2.32 -1.71
C ALA A 108 -7.83 1.66 -1.27
N ILE A 109 -7.96 0.37 -1.60
CA ILE A 109 -8.98 -0.54 -1.09
C ILE A 109 -8.24 -1.75 -0.54
N PHE A 110 -8.53 -2.13 0.70
CA PHE A 110 -8.00 -3.34 1.34
C PHE A 110 -9.18 -4.20 1.76
N SER A 111 -9.24 -5.44 1.29
CA SER A 111 -10.35 -6.35 1.56
C SER A 111 -9.83 -7.68 2.09
N GLN A 112 -10.58 -8.27 3.03
CA GLN A 112 -10.31 -9.59 3.58
C GLN A 112 -11.53 -10.50 3.38
N PHE A 113 -11.26 -11.73 3.00
CA PHE A 113 -12.26 -12.75 2.70
C PHE A 113 -12.02 -14.01 3.52
N ASN A 114 -13.09 -14.62 4.01
CA ASN A 114 -13.09 -15.96 4.53
C ASN A 114 -13.32 -16.95 3.38
N LEU A 115 -12.33 -17.79 3.08
CA LEU A 115 -12.40 -18.75 1.98
C LEU A 115 -13.06 -20.08 2.36
N ASP A 116 -13.36 -20.30 3.63
CA ASP A 116 -14.00 -21.53 4.10
C ASP A 116 -15.52 -21.48 3.96
N GLU A 117 -16.08 -20.30 3.82
CA GLU A 117 -17.51 -20.13 3.58
C GLU A 117 -17.86 -20.31 2.09
N PRO A 118 -19.07 -20.81 1.77
CA PRO A 118 -19.44 -21.15 0.39
C PRO A 118 -19.39 -19.98 -0.60
N SER A 119 -19.59 -18.76 -0.13
CA SER A 119 -19.61 -17.53 -0.94
C SER A 119 -18.30 -16.72 -0.89
N PHE A 120 -17.28 -17.24 -0.20
CA PHE A 120 -16.07 -16.45 0.12
C PHE A 120 -16.42 -15.13 0.81
N ASP A 121 -16.99 -15.24 1.99
CA ASP A 121 -17.57 -14.10 2.70
C ASP A 121 -16.57 -12.96 2.89
N LEU A 122 -17.01 -11.75 2.56
CA LEU A 122 -16.27 -10.54 2.86
C LEU A 122 -16.28 -10.31 4.36
N ILE A 123 -15.11 -10.31 4.98
CA ILE A 123 -14.95 -9.97 6.41
C ILE A 123 -14.96 -8.46 6.57
N ASN A 124 -14.09 -7.78 5.83
CA ASN A 124 -13.87 -6.34 5.92
C ASN A 124 -13.41 -5.76 4.60
N ALA A 125 -13.79 -4.50 4.33
CA ALA A 125 -13.26 -3.69 3.26
C ALA A 125 -12.96 -2.28 3.77
N ASP A 126 -11.69 -1.89 3.70
CA ASP A 126 -11.21 -0.55 4.03
C ASP A 126 -11.01 0.25 2.74
N TYR A 127 -11.58 1.44 2.70
CA TYR A 127 -11.42 2.40 1.61
C TYR A 127 -10.64 3.60 2.12
N LEU A 128 -9.61 3.97 1.41
CA LEU A 128 -8.75 5.11 1.75
C LEU A 128 -8.66 6.05 0.55
N VAL A 129 -8.84 7.33 0.79
CA VAL A 129 -8.54 8.41 -0.15
C VAL A 129 -7.80 9.53 0.59
N GLY A 130 -6.78 10.10 -0.03
CA GLY A 130 -5.98 11.12 0.64
C GLY A 130 -5.25 12.07 -0.30
N LEU A 131 -4.80 13.16 0.27
CA LEU A 131 -4.03 14.22 -0.39
C LEU A 131 -2.70 14.41 0.34
N PRO A 132 -1.65 13.66 -0.01
CA PRO A 132 -0.33 13.87 0.53
C PRO A 132 0.33 15.12 -0.07
N VAL A 133 0.90 15.97 0.78
CA VAL A 133 1.87 16.99 0.40
C VAL A 133 3.24 16.50 0.81
N THR A 134 4.12 16.32 -0.16
CA THR A 134 5.49 15.85 0.07
C THR A 134 6.48 16.96 -0.25
N PHE A 135 7.59 16.99 0.44
CA PHE A 135 8.65 17.95 0.18
C PHE A 135 10.04 17.34 0.35
N ARG A 136 11.00 17.92 -0.35
CA ARG A 136 12.42 17.59 -0.20
C ARG A 136 13.28 18.83 -0.35
N VAL A 137 14.20 19.00 0.59
CA VAL A 137 15.19 20.08 0.59
C VAL A 137 16.52 19.51 1.11
N ARG A 138 17.59 19.57 0.31
CA ARG A 138 18.96 19.20 0.70
C ARG A 138 19.08 17.84 1.39
N GLY A 139 18.38 16.82 0.88
CA GLY A 139 18.44 15.47 1.45
C GLY A 139 17.45 15.23 2.61
N PHE A 140 16.84 16.26 3.18
CA PHE A 140 15.73 16.13 4.10
C PHE A 140 14.42 16.07 3.33
N SER A 141 13.56 15.10 3.65
CA SER A 141 12.23 14.98 3.05
C SER A 141 11.16 14.70 4.09
N GLY A 142 9.96 15.15 3.82
CA GLY A 142 8.82 14.94 4.69
C GLY A 142 7.52 14.81 3.91
N ARG A 143 6.50 14.27 4.59
CA ARG A 143 5.13 14.11 4.08
C ARG A 143 4.15 14.57 5.13
N LEU A 144 3.22 15.39 4.73
CA LEU A 144 1.99 15.70 5.48
C LEU A 144 0.82 15.19 4.66
N GLN A 145 -0.04 14.38 5.25
CA GLN A 145 -1.14 13.74 4.53
C GLN A 145 -2.46 14.00 5.25
N LEU A 146 -3.41 14.58 4.51
CA LEU A 146 -4.82 14.56 4.88
C LEU A 146 -5.46 13.36 4.19
N TYR A 147 -6.17 12.51 4.94
CA TYR A 147 -6.84 11.36 4.36
C TYR A 147 -8.18 11.08 5.05
N HIS A 148 -9.05 10.45 4.31
CA HIS A 148 -10.28 9.85 4.81
C HIS A 148 -10.18 8.33 4.67
N GLN A 149 -10.55 7.60 5.71
CA GLN A 149 -10.67 6.15 5.68
C GLN A 149 -12.05 5.77 6.19
N SER A 150 -12.69 4.85 5.47
CA SER A 150 -13.92 4.19 5.92
C SER A 150 -13.72 2.68 5.90
N SER A 151 -14.27 2.00 6.91
CA SER A 151 -14.22 0.56 7.04
C SER A 151 -15.63 0.01 7.05
N HIS A 152 -15.83 -1.03 6.25
CA HIS A 152 -17.13 -1.70 6.13
C HIS A 152 -16.95 -3.20 6.41
N LEU A 153 -17.71 -3.71 7.36
CA LEU A 153 -17.80 -5.14 7.60
C LEU A 153 -18.78 -5.78 6.60
N GLY A 154 -18.49 -7.01 6.20
CA GLY A 154 -19.38 -7.76 5.32
C GLY A 154 -20.69 -8.12 6.03
N ASP A 155 -21.79 -8.05 5.31
CA ASP A 155 -23.14 -8.29 5.88
C ASP A 155 -23.28 -9.73 6.39
N GLU A 156 -22.79 -10.72 5.66
CA GLU A 156 -22.81 -12.13 6.08
C GLU A 156 -21.96 -12.37 7.32
N PHE A 157 -20.81 -11.75 7.40
CA PHE A 157 -19.95 -11.78 8.58
C PHE A 157 -20.64 -11.15 9.80
N LEU A 158 -21.35 -10.04 9.62
CA LEU A 158 -22.14 -9.41 10.66
C LEU A 158 -23.31 -10.28 11.12
N LEU A 159 -24.04 -10.90 10.18
CA LEU A 159 -25.19 -11.76 10.48
C LEU A 159 -24.76 -13.05 11.21
N ALA A 160 -23.64 -13.65 10.81
CA ALA A 160 -23.10 -14.83 11.46
C ALA A 160 -22.62 -14.57 12.91
N ARG A 161 -22.32 -13.31 13.24
CA ARG A 161 -21.83 -12.90 14.57
C ARG A 161 -22.82 -12.12 15.39
N GLN A 162 -24.05 -11.90 14.92
CA GLN A 162 -25.06 -11.31 15.81
C GLN A 162 -25.28 -12.27 17.00
N PRO A 163 -24.85 -11.94 18.22
CA PRO A 163 -25.38 -12.61 19.38
C PRO A 163 -26.89 -12.37 19.32
N GLU A 164 -27.67 -13.39 19.64
CA GLU A 164 -29.11 -13.22 19.83
C GLU A 164 -29.30 -11.91 20.59
N ARG A 165 -29.93 -10.94 19.93
CA ARG A 165 -30.33 -9.72 20.64
C ARG A 165 -31.34 -10.18 21.64
N GLU A 166 -30.91 -10.41 22.86
CA GLU A 166 -31.82 -10.46 23.98
C GLU A 166 -32.57 -9.13 23.98
N ASN A 167 -33.83 -9.20 23.60
CA ASN A 167 -34.74 -8.06 23.68
C ASN A 167 -34.86 -7.70 25.17
N PHE A 168 -34.17 -6.64 25.59
CA PHE A 168 -34.45 -5.94 26.79
C PHE A 168 -35.58 -4.94 26.58
#